data_55814a6d90aaf05c00fbaf85106c70da
#
_entry.id   55814a6d90aaf05c00fbaf85106c70da
#
_cell.length_a   1.000
_cell.length_b   1.000
_cell.length_c   1.000
_cell.angle_alpha   90.00
_cell.angle_beta   90.00
_cell.angle_gamma   90.00
#
_symmetry.space_group_name_H-M   'P 1'
#
loop_
_entity.id
_entity.type
_entity.pdbx_description
1 polymer ?
#
loop_
_entity_poly.entity_id
_entity_poly.type
_entity_poly.pdbx_seq_one_letter_code
_entity_poly.pdbx_strand_id
1 'polypeptide(L)'
;LRSLSPRGKDNAEIVVLTPGIYNSAYFEHTFLAKEMGVELAEGRDMVTINDIVYLKTTTGLQRVDVIYRRIDDDFLDPLVFRSDSSLGIAGVINAWRAGNVAIVNAPGSGIADDKAVYPYVPDIIRYYLGQQPILNNVPTYQMTNVTDREYVFDNMERMVIKAVSESGGYGMLMGPSSTPALRKEFMDLVQENPRNYIAQPVVYLSRHTCYMDGELEARHLDLRPFVIYGEDRKSTRLNSSHRIRS
;
A
#
# COMPACT_ATOMS: atom_id res chain seq x y z
N LEU A 1 8.60 15.37 4.06
CA LEU A 1 8.63 14.81 5.43
C LEU A 1 8.98 15.88 6.48
N ARG A 2 10.00 16.71 6.26
CA ARG A 2 10.42 17.75 7.24
C ARG A 2 9.31 18.69 7.67
N SER A 3 8.39 19.03 6.77
CA SER A 3 7.23 19.90 7.05
C SER A 3 6.22 19.32 8.04
N LEU A 4 6.29 18.01 8.28
CA LEU A 4 5.40 17.31 9.21
C LEU A 4 5.97 17.22 10.63
N SER A 5 7.21 17.67 10.84
CA SER A 5 7.85 17.63 12.15
C SER A 5 7.11 18.50 13.18
N PRO A 6 6.74 17.95 14.35
CA PRO A 6 6.13 18.73 15.44
C PRO A 6 7.02 19.88 15.95
N ARG A 7 8.34 19.76 15.77
CA ARG A 7 9.33 20.77 16.19
C ARG A 7 9.71 21.77 15.09
N GLY A 8 9.09 21.71 13.92
CA GLY A 8 9.42 22.55 12.78
C GLY A 8 10.43 21.91 11.83
N LYS A 9 10.60 22.53 10.65
CA LYS A 9 11.35 21.96 9.52
C LYS A 9 12.87 21.88 9.74
N ASP A 10 13.43 22.84 10.45
CA ASP A 10 14.90 23.03 10.52
C ASP A 10 15.60 21.98 11.41
N ASN A 11 14.88 21.45 12.38
CA ASN A 11 15.39 20.46 13.35
C ASN A 11 14.68 19.11 13.26
N ALA A 12 14.12 18.77 12.09
CA ALA A 12 13.37 17.54 11.91
C ALA A 12 14.30 16.33 11.81
N GLU A 13 14.27 15.48 12.82
CA GLU A 13 14.89 14.15 12.79
C GLU A 13 13.91 13.13 12.21
N ILE A 14 14.31 12.52 11.10
CA ILE A 14 13.46 11.62 10.30
C ILE A 14 14.11 10.25 10.24
N VAL A 15 13.30 9.21 10.40
CA VAL A 15 13.73 7.83 10.20
C VAL A 15 12.81 7.10 9.22
N VAL A 16 13.37 6.15 8.47
CA VAL A 16 12.61 5.13 7.74
C VAL A 16 12.50 3.91 8.65
N LEU A 17 11.28 3.58 9.08
CA LEU A 17 11.02 2.39 9.87
C LEU A 17 10.80 1.18 8.96
N THR A 18 11.69 0.20 9.03
CA THR A 18 11.67 -1.03 8.24
C THR A 18 11.38 -2.26 9.11
N PRO A 19 10.70 -3.30 8.60
CA PRO A 19 10.60 -4.59 9.27
C PRO A 19 11.89 -5.41 9.21
N GLY A 20 12.93 -4.92 8.52
CA GLY A 20 14.25 -5.54 8.47
C GLY A 20 14.53 -6.37 7.22
N ILE A 21 15.64 -7.07 7.22
CA ILE A 21 16.26 -7.74 6.06
C ILE A 21 15.44 -8.88 5.46
N TYR A 22 14.49 -9.43 6.19
CA TYR A 22 13.63 -10.52 5.70
C TYR A 22 12.44 -10.00 4.87
N ASN A 23 12.24 -8.69 4.79
CA ASN A 23 11.21 -8.10 3.96
C ASN A 23 11.67 -8.03 2.50
N SER A 24 10.81 -8.45 1.57
CA SER A 24 11.12 -8.47 0.12
C SER A 24 11.45 -7.08 -0.45
N ALA A 25 10.96 -6.00 0.18
CA ALA A 25 11.21 -4.62 -0.22
C ALA A 25 12.36 -3.96 0.58
N TYR A 26 13.14 -4.72 1.35
CA TYR A 26 14.22 -4.15 2.19
C TYR A 26 15.23 -3.32 1.38
N PHE A 27 15.59 -3.76 0.18
CA PHE A 27 16.45 -2.99 -0.72
C PHE A 27 15.85 -1.60 -1.03
N GLU A 28 14.56 -1.54 -1.31
CA GLU A 28 13.87 -0.27 -1.56
C GLU A 28 13.87 0.64 -0.31
N HIS A 29 13.73 0.05 0.88
CA HIS A 29 13.78 0.81 2.14
C HIS A 29 15.16 1.43 2.35
N THR A 30 16.23 0.66 2.13
CA THR A 30 17.62 1.15 2.24
C THR A 30 17.92 2.22 1.21
N PHE A 31 17.47 2.02 -0.04
CA PHE A 31 17.62 2.99 -1.11
C PHE A 31 16.92 4.32 -0.79
N LEU A 32 15.65 4.25 -0.34
CA LEU A 32 14.89 5.43 0.06
C LEU A 32 15.57 6.20 1.20
N ALA A 33 16.01 5.51 2.26
CA ALA A 33 16.69 6.15 3.39
C ALA A 33 17.98 6.86 2.92
N LYS A 34 18.77 6.19 2.09
CA LYS A 34 20.00 6.74 1.52
C LYS A 34 19.75 7.98 0.65
N GLU A 35 18.80 7.90 -0.27
CA GLU A 35 18.48 9.02 -1.18
C GLU A 35 17.88 10.23 -0.44
N MET A 36 17.15 9.98 0.63
CA MET A 36 16.60 11.03 1.48
C MET A 36 17.62 11.58 2.48
N GLY A 37 18.76 10.92 2.69
CA GLY A 37 19.75 11.28 3.69
C GLY A 37 19.21 11.18 5.12
N VAL A 38 18.46 10.11 5.42
CA VAL A 38 17.85 9.84 6.73
C VAL A 38 18.22 8.46 7.23
N GLU A 39 18.10 8.23 8.54
CA GLU A 39 18.42 6.94 9.14
C GLU A 39 17.39 5.87 8.77
N LEU A 40 17.88 4.64 8.56
CA LEU A 40 17.07 3.43 8.44
C LEU A 40 17.07 2.73 9.81
N ALA A 41 15.89 2.50 10.38
CA ALA A 41 15.75 1.89 11.69
C ALA A 41 14.75 0.73 11.69
N GLU A 42 15.03 -0.29 12.49
CA GLU A 42 14.07 -1.32 12.87
C GLU A 42 13.38 -0.95 14.19
N GLY A 43 12.24 -1.55 14.53
CA GLY A 43 11.53 -1.27 15.78
C GLY A 43 12.42 -1.48 17.03
N ARG A 44 13.30 -2.47 17.00
CA ARG A 44 14.26 -2.75 18.10
C ARG A 44 15.30 -1.63 18.34
N ASP A 45 15.57 -0.80 17.32
CA ASP A 45 16.52 0.30 17.40
C ASP A 45 15.86 1.54 18.00
N MET A 46 14.56 1.49 18.27
CA MET A 46 13.79 2.62 18.76
C MET A 46 13.20 2.35 20.14
N VAL A 47 12.85 3.42 20.84
CA VAL A 47 12.19 3.36 22.16
C VAL A 47 11.30 4.59 22.35
N THR A 48 10.18 4.41 23.03
CA THR A 48 9.31 5.51 23.47
C THR A 48 9.49 5.73 24.97
N ILE A 49 9.80 6.96 25.38
CA ILE A 49 9.95 7.36 26.77
C ILE A 49 9.15 8.65 26.98
N ASN A 50 8.22 8.65 27.92
CA ASN A 50 7.35 9.80 28.21
C ASN A 50 6.69 10.37 26.94
N ASP A 51 6.11 9.49 26.12
CA ASP A 51 5.47 9.82 24.84
C ASP A 51 6.35 10.53 23.83
N ILE A 52 7.67 10.35 23.90
CA ILE A 52 8.66 10.84 22.94
C ILE A 52 9.40 9.63 22.37
N VAL A 53 9.51 9.58 21.04
CA VAL A 53 10.21 8.51 20.34
C VAL A 53 11.69 8.85 20.19
N TYR A 54 12.55 7.89 20.47
CA TYR A 54 13.99 8.01 20.33
C TYR A 54 14.57 6.87 19.51
N LEU A 55 15.57 7.19 18.69
CA LEU A 55 16.49 6.24 18.06
C LEU A 55 17.65 5.98 19.02
N LYS A 56 18.00 4.72 19.23
CA LYS A 56 19.16 4.31 19.99
C LYS A 56 20.40 4.41 19.10
N THR A 57 21.33 5.26 19.46
CA THR A 57 22.59 5.44 18.76
C THR A 57 23.78 5.08 19.65
N THR A 58 24.97 4.97 19.08
CA THR A 58 26.22 4.72 19.84
C THR A 58 26.59 5.86 20.80
N THR A 59 26.01 7.06 20.56
CA THR A 59 26.26 8.26 21.40
C THR A 59 25.14 8.54 22.38
N GLY A 60 24.05 7.74 22.37
CA GLY A 60 22.91 7.90 23.25
C GLY A 60 21.57 7.88 22.49
N LEU A 61 20.55 8.48 23.10
CA LEU A 61 19.20 8.56 22.54
C LEU A 61 19.04 9.82 21.70
N GLN A 62 18.69 9.66 20.45
CA GLN A 62 18.37 10.74 19.52
C GLN A 62 16.86 10.83 19.34
N ARG A 63 16.23 11.98 19.62
CA ARG A 63 14.81 12.18 19.43
C ARG A 63 14.42 12.05 17.96
N VAL A 64 13.33 11.34 17.68
CA VAL A 64 12.74 11.21 16.35
C VAL A 64 11.47 12.05 16.26
N ASP A 65 11.33 12.84 15.19
CA ASP A 65 10.18 13.72 14.96
C ASP A 65 9.25 13.19 13.87
N VAL A 66 9.81 12.49 12.88
CA VAL A 66 9.01 11.94 11.77
C VAL A 66 9.45 10.51 11.49
N ILE A 67 8.49 9.61 11.48
CA ILE A 67 8.70 8.21 11.11
C ILE A 67 8.04 7.98 9.74
N TYR A 68 8.86 7.69 8.71
CA TYR A 68 8.37 7.15 7.46
C TYR A 68 8.30 5.64 7.56
N ARG A 69 7.11 5.11 7.84
CA ARG A 69 6.94 3.68 8.10
C ARG A 69 6.82 2.84 6.83
N ARG A 70 7.46 1.68 6.87
CA ARG A 70 7.37 0.62 5.85
C ARG A 70 6.90 -0.70 6.47
N ILE A 71 6.14 -0.61 7.55
CA ILE A 71 5.47 -1.72 8.22
C ILE A 71 3.96 -1.46 8.26
N ASP A 72 3.17 -2.53 8.31
CA ASP A 72 1.72 -2.45 8.37
C ASP A 72 1.23 -1.99 9.75
N ASP A 73 -0.01 -1.50 9.81
CA ASP A 73 -0.63 -0.98 11.03
C ASP A 73 -0.59 -1.99 12.18
N ASP A 74 -0.94 -3.26 11.88
CA ASP A 74 -1.00 -4.34 12.87
C ASP A 74 0.32 -4.56 13.62
N PHE A 75 1.44 -4.28 12.98
CA PHE A 75 2.77 -4.47 13.57
C PHE A 75 3.36 -3.20 14.19
N LEU A 76 2.71 -2.04 14.01
CA LEU A 76 3.30 -0.73 14.34
C LEU A 76 3.52 -0.52 15.83
N ASP A 77 2.55 -0.90 16.68
CA ASP A 77 2.63 -0.74 18.14
C ASP A 77 2.06 -1.97 18.84
N PRO A 78 2.91 -2.79 19.51
CA PRO A 78 2.46 -3.99 20.22
C PRO A 78 1.55 -3.70 21.41
N LEU A 79 1.50 -2.47 21.93
CA LEU A 79 0.60 -2.10 23.02
C LEU A 79 -0.82 -1.77 22.54
N VAL A 80 -1.01 -1.54 21.23
CA VAL A 80 -2.28 -1.11 20.66
C VAL A 80 -2.86 -2.12 19.68
N PHE A 81 -1.99 -2.76 18.88
CA PHE A 81 -2.37 -3.72 17.84
C PHE A 81 -1.97 -5.14 18.23
N ARG A 82 -1.12 -5.79 17.45
CA ARG A 82 -0.66 -7.15 17.71
C ARG A 82 0.38 -7.18 18.84
N SER A 83 0.02 -7.75 19.98
CA SER A 83 0.88 -7.83 21.17
C SER A 83 2.13 -8.71 20.98
N ASP A 84 2.15 -9.59 19.96
CA ASP A 84 3.27 -10.43 19.59
C ASP A 84 4.21 -9.76 18.57
N SER A 85 3.94 -8.52 18.16
CA SER A 85 4.78 -7.80 17.20
C SER A 85 6.13 -7.43 17.80
N SER A 86 7.19 -7.88 17.14
CA SER A 86 8.57 -7.46 17.39
C SER A 86 9.10 -6.43 16.38
N LEU A 87 8.28 -6.05 15.39
CA LEU A 87 8.67 -5.17 14.29
C LEU A 87 8.41 -3.70 14.57
N GLY A 88 7.46 -3.41 15.44
CA GLY A 88 7.03 -2.06 15.76
C GLY A 88 7.72 -1.45 16.96
N ILE A 89 7.19 -0.32 17.42
CA ILE A 89 7.73 0.48 18.52
C ILE A 89 6.65 0.57 19.60
N ALA A 90 6.91 -0.02 20.76
CA ALA A 90 5.96 0.02 21.87
C ALA A 90 5.71 1.46 22.34
N GLY A 91 4.43 1.88 22.36
CA GLY A 91 4.00 3.22 22.78
C GLY A 91 4.09 4.30 21.71
N VAL A 92 4.44 3.96 20.46
CA VAL A 92 4.52 4.95 19.38
C VAL A 92 3.18 5.60 19.07
N ILE A 93 2.08 4.89 19.23
CA ILE A 93 0.73 5.45 19.02
C ILE A 93 0.39 6.50 20.09
N ASN A 94 0.83 6.32 21.33
CA ASN A 94 0.66 7.35 22.37
C ASN A 94 1.48 8.59 22.05
N ALA A 95 2.74 8.43 21.63
CA ALA A 95 3.58 9.54 21.20
C ALA A 95 2.98 10.31 20.00
N TRP A 96 2.41 9.59 19.04
CA TRP A 96 1.71 10.19 17.90
C TRP A 96 0.45 10.95 18.32
N ARG A 97 -0.39 10.37 19.20
CA ARG A 97 -1.58 11.05 19.75
C ARG A 97 -1.25 12.28 20.56
N ALA A 98 -0.14 12.25 21.29
CA ALA A 98 0.38 13.40 22.03
C ALA A 98 0.96 14.49 21.12
N GLY A 99 1.04 14.27 19.80
CA GLY A 99 1.61 15.22 18.84
C GLY A 99 3.13 15.33 18.91
N ASN A 100 3.82 14.37 19.51
CA ASN A 100 5.27 14.39 19.71
C ASN A 100 6.05 13.79 18.54
N VAL A 101 5.40 13.03 17.67
CA VAL A 101 5.96 12.42 16.46
C VAL A 101 4.92 12.40 15.35
N ALA A 102 5.35 12.61 14.10
CA ALA A 102 4.52 12.38 12.92
C ALA A 102 4.80 10.99 12.34
N ILE A 103 3.75 10.24 11.99
CA ILE A 103 3.86 8.94 11.32
C ILE A 103 3.36 9.07 9.89
N VAL A 104 4.16 8.69 8.92
CA VAL A 104 3.87 8.74 7.48
C VAL A 104 4.06 7.32 6.89
N ASN A 105 3.09 6.72 6.26
CA ASN A 105 1.68 7.12 6.16
C ASN A 105 0.99 6.97 7.52
N ALA A 106 -0.01 7.79 7.76
CA ALA A 106 -0.72 7.78 9.04
C ALA A 106 -1.29 6.39 9.38
N PRO A 107 -1.36 6.01 10.68
CA PRO A 107 -2.10 4.83 11.10
C PRO A 107 -3.54 4.86 10.59
N GLY A 108 -4.05 3.72 10.12
CA GLY A 108 -5.36 3.60 9.51
C GLY A 108 -5.40 3.90 8.00
N SER A 109 -4.30 4.38 7.39
CA SER A 109 -4.26 4.65 5.94
C SER A 109 -4.32 3.40 5.06
N GLY A 110 -4.16 2.21 5.64
CA GLY A 110 -4.29 0.92 4.95
C GLY A 110 -5.65 0.69 4.29
N ILE A 111 -6.70 1.42 4.70
CA ILE A 111 -8.00 1.41 4.02
C ILE A 111 -7.89 1.83 2.54
N ALA A 112 -6.90 2.64 2.18
CA ALA A 112 -6.65 3.04 0.80
C ALA A 112 -6.12 1.90 -0.08
N ASP A 113 -5.55 0.85 0.52
CA ASP A 113 -5.06 -0.34 -0.15
C ASP A 113 -6.10 -1.45 -0.25
N ASP A 114 -7.20 -1.36 0.52
CA ASP A 114 -8.31 -2.32 0.50
C ASP A 114 -9.07 -2.23 -0.83
N LYS A 115 -8.97 -3.28 -1.64
CA LYS A 115 -9.61 -3.33 -2.96
C LYS A 115 -11.14 -3.26 -2.90
N ALA A 116 -11.76 -3.53 -1.74
CA ALA A 116 -13.20 -3.37 -1.56
C ALA A 116 -13.61 -1.90 -1.42
N VAL A 117 -12.67 -0.97 -1.18
CA VAL A 117 -12.93 0.48 -1.20
C VAL A 117 -12.91 1.04 -2.63
N TYR A 118 -12.18 0.38 -3.54
CA TYR A 118 -12.00 0.85 -4.92
C TYR A 118 -13.32 1.15 -5.68
N PRO A 119 -14.40 0.34 -5.59
CA PRO A 119 -15.67 0.64 -6.25
C PRO A 119 -16.30 1.97 -5.85
N TYR A 120 -16.03 2.43 -4.62
CA TYR A 120 -16.60 3.67 -4.08
C TYR A 120 -15.81 4.92 -4.45
N VAL A 121 -14.62 4.81 -5.04
CA VAL A 121 -13.77 5.96 -5.37
C VAL A 121 -14.51 6.99 -6.25
N PRO A 122 -15.28 6.62 -7.28
CA PRO A 122 -16.07 7.58 -8.05
C PRO A 122 -17.07 8.37 -7.19
N ASP A 123 -17.73 7.72 -6.25
CA ASP A 123 -18.70 8.37 -5.35
C ASP A 123 -18.00 9.25 -4.31
N ILE A 124 -16.84 8.83 -3.81
CA ILE A 124 -15.98 9.62 -2.94
C ILE A 124 -15.54 10.92 -3.64
N ILE A 125 -15.14 10.84 -4.92
CA ILE A 125 -14.79 12.02 -5.72
C ILE A 125 -15.97 12.97 -5.85
N ARG A 126 -17.16 12.44 -6.20
CA ARG A 126 -18.37 13.26 -6.32
C ARG A 126 -18.75 13.92 -5.00
N TYR A 127 -18.68 13.17 -3.91
CA TYR A 127 -19.07 13.64 -2.58
C TYR A 127 -18.14 14.73 -2.05
N TYR A 128 -16.83 14.50 -2.08
CA TYR A 128 -15.87 15.41 -1.46
C TYR A 128 -15.42 16.56 -2.38
N LEU A 129 -15.38 16.34 -3.68
CA LEU A 129 -14.88 17.33 -4.63
C LEU A 129 -15.99 18.00 -5.45
N GLY A 130 -17.20 17.46 -5.46
CA GLY A 130 -18.30 17.93 -6.32
C GLY A 130 -17.99 17.76 -7.82
N GLN A 131 -17.08 16.86 -8.18
CA GLN A 131 -16.59 16.68 -9.55
C GLN A 131 -16.92 15.27 -10.07
N GLN A 132 -16.96 15.12 -11.38
CA GLN A 132 -16.98 13.79 -11.99
C GLN A 132 -15.57 13.20 -12.06
N PRO A 133 -15.41 11.87 -11.87
CA PRO A 133 -14.12 11.22 -12.08
C PRO A 133 -13.59 11.47 -13.49
N ILE A 134 -12.31 11.77 -13.62
CA ILE A 134 -11.64 11.91 -14.92
C ILE A 134 -11.31 10.54 -15.50
N LEU A 135 -10.87 9.60 -14.64
CA LEU A 135 -10.55 8.23 -15.03
C LEU A 135 -11.71 7.29 -14.64
N ASN A 136 -12.04 6.37 -15.53
CA ASN A 136 -13.03 5.34 -15.23
C ASN A 136 -12.40 4.24 -14.38
N ASN A 137 -13.13 3.83 -13.34
CA ASN A 137 -12.77 2.63 -12.59
C ASN A 137 -13.09 1.36 -13.39
N VAL A 138 -12.30 0.32 -13.20
CA VAL A 138 -12.66 -1.02 -13.66
C VAL A 138 -13.90 -1.47 -12.89
N PRO A 139 -14.95 -1.99 -13.54
CA PRO A 139 -16.10 -2.56 -12.86
C PRO A 139 -15.64 -3.57 -11.81
N THR A 140 -16.12 -3.43 -10.58
CA THR A 140 -15.67 -4.25 -9.45
C THR A 140 -16.88 -4.78 -8.70
N TYR A 141 -16.96 -6.09 -8.62
CA TYR A 141 -18.00 -6.84 -7.94
C TYR A 141 -17.57 -7.16 -6.52
N GLN A 142 -18.43 -6.89 -5.55
CA GLN A 142 -18.18 -7.18 -4.15
C GLN A 142 -18.78 -8.55 -3.78
N MET A 143 -17.96 -9.46 -3.30
CA MET A 143 -18.42 -10.82 -2.98
C MET A 143 -19.36 -10.89 -1.77
N THR A 144 -19.44 -9.83 -0.99
CA THR A 144 -20.47 -9.66 0.07
C THR A 144 -21.88 -9.45 -0.49
N ASN A 145 -21.98 -8.89 -1.70
CA ASN A 145 -23.26 -8.74 -2.41
C ASN A 145 -23.63 -10.07 -3.06
N VAL A 146 -24.81 -10.61 -2.74
CA VAL A 146 -25.25 -11.93 -3.23
C VAL A 146 -25.40 -11.91 -4.76
N THR A 147 -26.01 -10.87 -5.32
CA THR A 147 -26.22 -10.75 -6.77
C THR A 147 -24.91 -10.64 -7.53
N ASP A 148 -23.96 -9.86 -7.03
CA ASP A 148 -22.62 -9.75 -7.60
C ASP A 148 -21.90 -11.09 -7.57
N ARG A 149 -21.98 -11.80 -6.43
CA ARG A 149 -21.32 -13.08 -6.23
C ARG A 149 -21.86 -14.17 -7.16
N GLU A 150 -23.19 -14.27 -7.31
CA GLU A 150 -23.83 -15.19 -8.24
C GLU A 150 -23.39 -14.91 -9.68
N TYR A 151 -23.43 -13.64 -10.10
CA TYR A 151 -22.97 -13.23 -11.41
C TYR A 151 -21.50 -13.60 -11.66
N VAL A 152 -20.64 -13.37 -10.68
CA VAL A 152 -19.21 -13.69 -10.79
C VAL A 152 -18.99 -15.20 -10.89
N PHE A 153 -19.72 -16.01 -10.11
CA PHE A 153 -19.60 -17.47 -10.14
C PHE A 153 -20.01 -18.04 -11.50
N ASP A 154 -21.05 -17.50 -12.11
CA ASP A 154 -21.48 -17.91 -13.44
C ASP A 154 -20.53 -17.45 -14.56
N ASN A 155 -19.64 -16.49 -14.29
CA ASN A 155 -18.76 -15.88 -15.29
C ASN A 155 -17.27 -15.98 -14.93
N MET A 156 -16.87 -16.85 -14.01
CA MET A 156 -15.50 -16.92 -13.48
C MET A 156 -14.42 -16.99 -14.55
N GLU A 157 -14.70 -17.59 -15.70
CA GLU A 157 -13.77 -17.71 -16.83
C GLU A 157 -13.33 -16.37 -17.43
N ARG A 158 -14.10 -15.31 -17.18
CA ARG A 158 -13.86 -13.96 -17.70
C ARG A 158 -13.48 -12.97 -16.60
N MET A 159 -13.34 -13.47 -15.37
CA MET A 159 -13.10 -12.64 -14.19
C MET A 159 -11.70 -12.83 -13.64
N VAL A 160 -11.25 -11.84 -12.91
CA VAL A 160 -10.11 -11.92 -12.00
C VAL A 160 -10.66 -11.75 -10.60
N ILE A 161 -10.51 -12.78 -9.75
CA ILE A 161 -10.89 -12.73 -8.33
C ILE A 161 -9.64 -12.40 -7.54
N LYS A 162 -9.74 -11.46 -6.61
CA LYS A 162 -8.60 -10.94 -5.84
C LYS A 162 -8.94 -10.87 -4.37
N ALA A 163 -8.01 -11.28 -3.51
CA ALA A 163 -8.10 -10.96 -2.09
C ALA A 163 -7.95 -9.44 -1.87
N VAL A 164 -8.75 -8.88 -0.97
CA VAL A 164 -8.85 -7.41 -0.78
C VAL A 164 -7.58 -6.81 -0.19
N SER A 165 -6.92 -7.52 0.73
CA SER A 165 -5.73 -7.05 1.47
C SER A 165 -4.41 -7.56 0.91
N GLU A 166 -4.42 -8.55 0.00
CA GLU A 166 -3.20 -9.16 -0.51
C GLU A 166 -2.58 -8.37 -1.66
N SER A 167 -1.27 -8.52 -1.84
CA SER A 167 -0.49 -7.91 -2.91
C SER A 167 0.38 -8.94 -3.64
N GLY A 168 1.04 -8.56 -4.72
CA GLY A 168 1.99 -9.43 -5.42
C GLY A 168 1.38 -10.62 -6.17
N GLY A 169 0.04 -10.68 -6.32
CA GLY A 169 -0.66 -11.77 -7.00
C GLY A 169 -1.04 -12.95 -6.09
N TYR A 170 -0.74 -12.87 -4.81
CA TYR A 170 -1.21 -13.86 -3.82
C TYR A 170 -2.73 -13.77 -3.66
N GLY A 171 -3.38 -14.93 -3.44
CA GLY A 171 -4.84 -14.98 -3.27
C GLY A 171 -5.62 -14.48 -4.50
N MET A 172 -5.10 -14.68 -5.72
CA MET A 172 -5.71 -14.23 -6.97
C MET A 172 -6.01 -15.40 -7.90
N LEU A 173 -7.22 -15.41 -8.44
CA LEU A 173 -7.62 -16.29 -9.54
C LEU A 173 -7.68 -15.50 -10.84
N MET A 174 -6.93 -15.94 -11.86
CA MET A 174 -7.06 -15.46 -13.23
C MET A 174 -7.97 -16.42 -14.00
N GLY A 175 -9.23 -16.05 -14.17
CA GLY A 175 -10.26 -16.92 -14.75
C GLY A 175 -9.91 -17.55 -16.09
N PRO A 176 -9.41 -16.81 -17.09
CA PRO A 176 -9.08 -17.37 -18.41
C PRO A 176 -8.00 -18.46 -18.39
N SER A 177 -7.09 -18.42 -17.43
CA SER A 177 -6.00 -19.42 -17.30
C SER A 177 -6.23 -20.46 -16.20
N SER A 178 -7.40 -20.43 -15.53
CA SER A 178 -7.72 -21.30 -14.42
C SER A 178 -8.38 -22.62 -14.89
N THR A 179 -8.11 -23.68 -14.16
CA THR A 179 -8.81 -24.96 -14.34
C THR A 179 -10.19 -24.96 -13.66
N PRO A 180 -11.14 -25.81 -14.08
CA PRO A 180 -12.43 -25.93 -13.39
C PRO A 180 -12.28 -26.29 -11.89
N ALA A 181 -11.29 -27.11 -11.55
CA ALA A 181 -11.01 -27.49 -10.16
C ALA A 181 -10.57 -26.28 -9.32
N LEU A 182 -9.66 -25.44 -9.85
CA LEU A 182 -9.19 -24.24 -9.19
C LEU A 182 -10.32 -23.21 -9.04
N ARG A 183 -11.19 -23.06 -10.04
CA ARG A 183 -12.38 -22.20 -9.95
C ARG A 183 -13.31 -22.64 -8.83
N LYS A 184 -13.54 -23.97 -8.70
CA LYS A 184 -14.35 -24.50 -7.62
C LYS A 184 -13.73 -24.23 -6.24
N GLU A 185 -12.44 -24.45 -6.08
CA GLU A 185 -11.71 -24.11 -4.85
C GLU A 185 -11.90 -22.63 -4.47
N PHE A 186 -11.76 -21.72 -5.43
CA PHE A 186 -11.98 -20.30 -5.20
C PHE A 186 -13.44 -19.96 -4.88
N MET A 187 -14.41 -20.65 -5.47
CA MET A 187 -15.83 -20.49 -5.09
C MET A 187 -16.02 -20.82 -3.60
N ASP A 188 -15.44 -21.93 -3.13
CA ASP A 188 -15.54 -22.35 -1.74
C ASP A 188 -14.88 -21.33 -0.80
N LEU A 189 -13.66 -20.85 -1.12
CA LEU A 189 -12.96 -19.80 -0.38
C LEU A 189 -13.75 -18.48 -0.31
N VAL A 190 -14.35 -18.08 -1.41
CA VAL A 190 -15.18 -16.86 -1.47
C VAL A 190 -16.46 -17.04 -0.65
N GLN A 191 -17.09 -18.22 -0.67
CA GLN A 191 -18.28 -18.51 0.12
C GLN A 191 -17.98 -18.53 1.63
N GLU A 192 -16.82 -19.05 2.02
CA GLU A 192 -16.38 -19.08 3.41
C GLU A 192 -16.11 -17.66 3.96
N ASN A 193 -15.46 -16.81 3.16
CA ASN A 193 -15.15 -15.43 3.56
C ASN A 193 -15.39 -14.41 2.44
N PRO A 194 -16.66 -14.07 2.15
CA PRO A 194 -17.00 -13.16 1.04
C PRO A 194 -16.39 -11.76 1.19
N ARG A 195 -16.19 -11.27 2.43
CA ARG A 195 -15.60 -9.95 2.69
C ARG A 195 -14.16 -9.85 2.20
N ASN A 196 -13.46 -10.98 2.15
CA ASN A 196 -12.04 -10.99 1.77
C ASN A 196 -11.79 -10.97 0.25
N TYR A 197 -12.83 -10.91 -0.57
CA TYR A 197 -12.67 -11.01 -2.02
C TYR A 197 -13.49 -9.97 -2.78
N ILE A 198 -12.90 -9.54 -3.89
CA ILE A 198 -13.56 -8.81 -4.97
C ILE A 198 -13.34 -9.54 -6.29
N ALA A 199 -14.16 -9.24 -7.30
CA ALA A 199 -13.92 -9.67 -8.67
C ALA A 199 -13.98 -8.50 -9.64
N GLN A 200 -13.21 -8.60 -10.72
CA GLN A 200 -13.17 -7.64 -11.81
C GLN A 200 -13.16 -8.40 -13.15
N PRO A 201 -13.79 -7.88 -14.21
CA PRO A 201 -13.59 -8.44 -15.52
C PRO A 201 -12.13 -8.35 -15.94
N VAL A 202 -11.68 -9.29 -16.75
CA VAL A 202 -10.33 -9.22 -17.33
C VAL A 202 -10.21 -8.00 -18.21
N VAL A 203 -9.20 -7.18 -17.95
CA VAL A 203 -8.86 -6.02 -18.77
C VAL A 203 -7.64 -6.36 -19.60
N TYR A 204 -7.77 -6.27 -20.92
CA TYR A 204 -6.65 -6.44 -21.84
C TYR A 204 -5.85 -5.15 -21.90
N LEU A 205 -4.57 -5.24 -21.55
CA LEU A 205 -3.65 -4.10 -21.58
C LEU A 205 -3.43 -3.63 -23.02
N SER A 206 -3.27 -2.33 -23.19
CA SER A 206 -2.83 -1.74 -24.48
C SER A 206 -1.45 -2.25 -24.86
N ARG A 207 -1.16 -2.24 -26.17
CA ARG A 207 0.14 -2.65 -26.70
C ARG A 207 0.87 -1.42 -27.25
N HIS A 208 2.19 -1.46 -27.12
CA HIS A 208 3.10 -0.47 -27.69
C HIS A 208 4.26 -1.18 -28.38
N THR A 209 4.71 -0.61 -29.48
CA THR A 209 5.86 -1.15 -30.22
C THR A 209 7.15 -0.83 -29.47
N CYS A 210 7.90 -1.87 -29.13
CA CYS A 210 9.19 -1.77 -28.45
C CYS A 210 10.28 -2.38 -29.32
N TYR A 211 11.48 -1.77 -29.28
CA TYR A 211 12.66 -2.33 -29.94
C TYR A 211 13.34 -3.32 -28.98
N MET A 212 13.44 -4.59 -29.37
CA MET A 212 14.06 -5.65 -28.60
C MET A 212 14.84 -6.59 -29.52
N ASP A 213 16.05 -6.93 -29.14
CA ASP A 213 16.91 -7.91 -29.84
C ASP A 213 17.08 -7.66 -31.34
N GLY A 214 17.03 -6.39 -31.77
CA GLY A 214 17.18 -6.01 -33.17
C GLY A 214 15.89 -5.87 -33.98
N GLU A 215 14.73 -6.19 -33.38
CA GLU A 215 13.42 -6.16 -34.03
C GLU A 215 12.41 -5.29 -33.29
N LEU A 216 11.33 -4.91 -33.97
CA LEU A 216 10.19 -4.18 -33.40
C LEU A 216 9.09 -5.17 -33.01
N GLU A 217 8.81 -5.27 -31.72
CA GLU A 217 7.80 -6.16 -31.19
C GLU A 217 6.69 -5.40 -30.42
N ALA A 218 5.46 -5.88 -30.53
CA ALA A 218 4.35 -5.34 -29.74
C ALA A 218 4.37 -5.91 -28.32
N ARG A 219 4.51 -5.04 -27.32
CA ARG A 219 4.51 -5.39 -25.89
C ARG A 219 3.33 -4.75 -25.15
N HIS A 220 2.86 -5.42 -24.11
CA HIS A 220 1.82 -4.85 -23.25
C HIS A 220 2.39 -3.70 -22.40
N LEU A 221 1.60 -2.63 -22.28
CA LEU A 221 1.95 -1.45 -21.50
C LEU A 221 1.14 -1.39 -20.21
N ASP A 222 1.85 -1.27 -19.08
CA ASP A 222 1.28 -1.02 -17.76
C ASP A 222 1.83 0.31 -17.23
N LEU A 223 0.96 1.32 -17.08
CA LEU A 223 1.35 2.65 -16.59
C LEU A 223 1.11 2.72 -15.08
N ARG A 224 2.17 2.98 -14.31
CA ARG A 224 2.12 3.13 -12.86
C ARG A 224 2.58 4.53 -12.44
N PRO A 225 1.65 5.50 -12.35
CA PRO A 225 1.99 6.84 -11.90
C PRO A 225 2.18 6.88 -10.38
N PHE A 226 3.25 7.55 -9.94
CA PHE A 226 3.45 7.91 -8.54
C PHE A 226 3.06 9.38 -8.36
N VAL A 227 2.08 9.62 -7.51
CA VAL A 227 1.60 10.97 -7.22
C VAL A 227 2.03 11.35 -5.81
N ILE A 228 2.81 12.43 -5.68
CA ILE A 228 3.20 12.99 -4.39
C ILE A 228 2.36 14.24 -4.14
N TYR A 229 1.64 14.23 -3.03
CA TYR A 229 0.88 15.38 -2.56
C TYR A 229 1.67 16.09 -1.46
N GLY A 230 1.95 17.39 -1.63
CA GLY A 230 2.74 18.17 -0.69
C GLY A 230 2.10 19.54 -0.36
N GLU A 231 2.83 20.39 0.36
CA GLU A 231 2.37 21.74 0.72
C GLU A 231 2.06 22.60 -0.50
N ASP A 232 2.85 22.47 -1.55
CA ASP A 232 2.59 23.13 -2.83
C ASP A 232 1.68 22.25 -3.69
N ARG A 233 0.39 22.55 -3.65
CA ARG A 233 -0.64 21.88 -4.48
C ARG A 233 -0.39 22.03 -6.00
N LYS A 234 0.49 22.97 -6.40
CA LYS A 234 0.85 23.20 -7.82
C LYS A 234 2.02 22.33 -8.28
N SER A 235 2.78 21.71 -7.38
CA SER A 235 3.94 20.88 -7.69
C SER A 235 3.68 19.39 -7.52
N THR A 236 2.54 18.92 -8.00
CA THR A 236 2.32 17.46 -8.12
C THR A 236 3.32 16.93 -9.15
N ARG A 237 4.41 16.32 -8.67
CA ARG A 237 5.34 15.61 -9.56
C ARG A 237 4.77 14.23 -9.85
N LEU A 238 4.41 14.01 -11.09
CA LEU A 238 4.07 12.70 -11.61
C LEU A 238 5.36 11.98 -11.98
N ASN A 239 5.76 10.97 -11.18
CA ASN A 239 6.76 10.00 -11.60
C ASN A 239 6.01 8.78 -12.15
N SER A 240 6.25 8.43 -13.41
CA SER A 240 5.70 7.22 -14.01
C SER A 240 6.81 6.18 -14.17
N SER A 241 6.58 4.96 -13.71
CA SER A 241 7.39 3.81 -14.11
C SER A 241 6.63 3.02 -15.18
N HIS A 242 7.33 2.69 -16.26
CA HIS A 242 6.79 1.83 -17.31
C HIS A 242 7.31 0.42 -17.08
N ARG A 243 6.40 -0.54 -16.90
CA ARG A 243 6.76 -1.96 -16.90
C ARG A 243 6.33 -2.58 -18.22
N ILE A 244 7.30 -3.02 -18.99
CA ILE A 244 7.07 -3.79 -20.20
C ILE A 244 6.98 -5.26 -19.79
N ARG A 245 5.87 -5.92 -20.10
CA ARG A 245 5.69 -7.35 -19.88
C ARG A 245 5.71 -8.07 -21.21
N SER A 246 6.45 -9.16 -21.26
CA SER A 246 6.48 -10.13 -22.37
C SER A 246 5.17 -10.88 -22.51
#